data_435a708d7b5c6cecdc66f5c729747a8d
#
_entry.id   435a708d7b5c6cecdc66f5c729747a8d
#
_cell.length_a   1.000
_cell.length_b   1.000
_cell.length_c   1.000
_cell.angle_alpha   90.00
_cell.angle_beta   90.00
_cell.angle_gamma   90.00
#
_symmetry.space_group_name_H-M   'P 1'
#
loop_
_entity.id
_entity.type
_entity.pdbx_description
1 polymer ?
#
loop_
_entity_poly.entity_id
_entity_poly.type
_entity_poly.pdbx_seq_one_letter_code
_entity_poly.pdbx_strand_id
1 'polypeptide(L)'
;MKQISKTHYSVPSRRTPIATTFLALCILLSLTTFLAAGLTAQSPNTDLAGTWKGELGEGAAKLHLVLNITKSANGEFSGELNSVDQGATLPMENIILKADLFRFEVKAVGGLYEGKLNSARTEIAGTWTQSGVPAQPLNFARAPVNSEKQKSAPNVPEGPKEKPLSVFLDVVVPIAPTAFRADGKWHLVYELHVNNMDRWNYQLTKVEAISNDSSARPLVTYTGAALDAVTRRPGQPPSDKEKSKLPPGTMGVVYIWATLDTQEAIPATIRQRLTVKIGTYPEEQTVVTAPITIGKGAVAISSPLRGEHWLAANGPSNTSGHRRALIPIDGHAAIAQRFAIDWVKLRDDGKTFQGNEKDNKNYIAYGNEAYAVADGVVTETKDGIPENVPGIESRAVPITLETVGGNHVILDIGGGRFAFYAHLQPGSLRVKLGDKVRRGQVIGLVGNSGNSTEPHLHFHIGNSSSPLGAEGLPYSLASFEVVGHGEGLKATEMKGPVELHKNEIPMENEVVNLSDNR
;
A
#
# COMPACT_ATOMS: atom_id res chain seq x y z
N MET A 1 -21.58 -53.92 -3.19
CA MET A 1 -22.47 -54.39 -4.28
C MET A 1 -23.07 -53.18 -5.00
N LYS A 2 -22.75 -53.09 -6.17
CA LYS A 2 -23.17 -52.52 -7.46
C LYS A 2 -22.16 -51.50 -8.02
N GLN A 3 -21.41 -52.05 -8.98
CA GLN A 3 -20.74 -51.35 -10.08
C GLN A 3 -21.75 -50.71 -11.01
N ILE A 4 -21.27 -49.79 -11.84
CA ILE A 4 -21.66 -49.48 -13.23
C ILE A 4 -21.18 -48.03 -13.47
N SER A 5 -20.53 -47.55 -14.52
CA SER A 5 -20.00 -48.08 -15.79
C SER A 5 -19.27 -46.91 -16.47
N LYS A 6 -18.10 -47.18 -17.01
CA LYS A 6 -17.38 -46.26 -17.88
C LYS A 6 -18.01 -46.26 -19.26
N THR A 7 -18.16 -45.14 -19.90
CA THR A 7 -18.42 -45.04 -21.33
C THR A 7 -17.37 -44.16 -21.99
N HIS A 8 -16.55 -44.82 -22.80
CA HIS A 8 -15.62 -44.22 -23.78
C HIS A 8 -16.41 -43.77 -25.00
N TYR A 9 -16.05 -42.63 -25.55
CA TYR A 9 -16.35 -42.29 -26.94
C TYR A 9 -15.03 -41.99 -27.69
N SER A 10 -14.82 -42.76 -28.74
CA SER A 10 -13.70 -42.75 -29.67
C SER A 10 -13.95 -41.79 -30.83
N VAL A 11 -12.84 -41.20 -31.27
CA VAL A 11 -12.69 -40.39 -32.50
C VAL A 11 -12.57 -41.30 -33.74
N PRO A 12 -13.06 -40.92 -34.93
CA PRO A 12 -12.49 -41.39 -36.15
C PRO A 12 -11.79 -40.28 -36.97
N SER A 13 -10.55 -40.61 -37.34
CA SER A 13 -9.74 -39.95 -38.34
C SER A 13 -10.26 -40.21 -39.76
N ARG A 14 -10.18 -39.24 -40.67
CA ARG A 14 -10.08 -39.49 -42.12
C ARG A 14 -9.05 -38.55 -42.75
N ARG A 15 -8.19 -39.18 -43.52
CA ARG A 15 -7.12 -38.64 -44.38
C ARG A 15 -7.60 -38.37 -45.80
N THR A 16 -7.13 -37.28 -46.42
CA THR A 16 -6.61 -36.98 -47.77
C THR A 16 -7.32 -37.55 -49.01
N PRO A 17 -7.12 -37.07 -50.29
CA PRO A 17 -5.88 -36.50 -50.85
C PRO A 17 -6.01 -35.36 -51.92
N ILE A 18 -4.90 -34.68 -52.18
CA ILE A 18 -4.18 -34.22 -53.38
C ILE A 18 -4.96 -34.10 -54.72
N ALA A 19 -4.89 -32.95 -55.34
CA ALA A 19 -4.66 -32.84 -56.79
C ALA A 19 -4.10 -31.46 -57.21
N THR A 20 -3.06 -31.54 -57.93
CA THR A 20 -2.19 -30.66 -58.68
C THR A 20 -2.85 -29.98 -59.89
N THR A 21 -2.24 -28.88 -60.32
CA THR A 21 -1.84 -28.45 -61.70
C THR A 21 -2.61 -27.31 -62.37
N PHE A 22 -1.91 -26.34 -62.87
CA PHE A 22 -1.44 -25.76 -64.12
C PHE A 22 -1.60 -24.23 -64.22
N LEU A 23 -0.54 -23.52 -64.34
CA LEU A 23 0.12 -22.65 -65.30
C LEU A 23 -0.78 -21.99 -66.39
N ALA A 24 -0.83 -20.68 -66.44
CA ALA A 24 -0.87 -19.91 -67.68
C ALA A 24 -0.37 -18.46 -67.49
N LEU A 25 0.58 -18.12 -68.30
CA LEU A 25 1.30 -16.88 -68.55
C LEU A 25 0.46 -15.94 -69.42
N CYS A 26 0.28 -14.69 -69.04
CA CYS A 26 -0.01 -13.61 -69.98
C CYS A 26 0.70 -12.29 -69.56
N ILE A 27 1.63 -11.89 -70.42
CA ILE A 27 2.33 -10.63 -70.42
C ILE A 27 1.41 -9.56 -71.02
N LEU A 28 1.18 -8.45 -70.30
CA LEU A 28 0.77 -7.20 -70.93
C LEU A 28 1.50 -6.02 -70.25
N LEU A 29 2.34 -5.36 -71.03
CA LEU A 29 2.98 -4.08 -70.71
C LEU A 29 1.91 -3.00 -70.51
N SER A 30 1.94 -2.31 -69.39
CA SER A 30 1.40 -0.95 -69.28
C SER A 30 2.27 -0.08 -68.39
N LEU A 31 2.66 1.03 -68.94
CA LEU A 31 3.41 2.14 -68.39
C LEU A 31 2.84 2.55 -67.02
N THR A 32 3.62 2.46 -65.95
CA THR A 32 3.30 3.09 -64.69
C THR A 32 4.36 4.10 -64.32
N THR A 33 3.91 5.33 -64.24
CA THR A 33 4.58 6.49 -63.67
C THR A 33 5.10 6.17 -62.27
N PHE A 34 6.41 6.32 -62.08
CA PHE A 34 7.06 6.31 -60.76
C PHE A 34 6.56 7.52 -59.96
N LEU A 35 5.69 7.25 -59.00
CA LEU A 35 5.48 8.17 -57.89
C LEU A 35 6.51 7.78 -56.80
N ALA A 36 7.56 8.55 -56.69
CA ALA A 36 8.52 8.47 -55.62
C ALA A 36 7.83 8.80 -54.31
N ALA A 37 7.38 7.75 -53.57
CA ALA A 37 7.05 7.88 -52.17
C ALA A 37 8.35 8.16 -51.43
N GLY A 38 8.57 9.40 -51.03
CA GLY A 38 9.68 9.79 -50.20
C GLY A 38 9.56 9.03 -48.85
N LEU A 39 10.39 8.00 -48.67
CA LEU A 39 10.74 7.52 -47.36
C LEU A 39 11.45 8.68 -46.65
N THR A 40 10.70 9.41 -45.82
CA THR A 40 11.32 10.27 -44.83
C THR A 40 12.01 9.35 -43.84
N ALA A 41 13.31 9.14 -44.01
CA ALA A 41 14.17 8.59 -42.98
C ALA A 41 14.02 9.51 -41.77
N GLN A 42 13.35 9.03 -40.73
CA GLN A 42 13.31 9.69 -39.44
C GLN A 42 14.76 9.85 -38.98
N SER A 43 15.19 11.09 -38.76
CA SER A 43 16.48 11.39 -38.15
C SER A 43 16.63 10.55 -36.88
N PRO A 44 17.78 9.87 -36.66
CA PRO A 44 17.96 9.07 -35.45
C PRO A 44 17.77 9.98 -34.24
N ASN A 45 16.93 9.58 -33.30
CA ASN A 45 16.70 10.30 -32.05
C ASN A 45 18.04 10.37 -31.30
N THR A 46 18.71 11.51 -31.33
CA THR A 46 20.05 11.74 -30.79
C THR A 46 20.05 12.03 -29.29
N ASP A 47 18.89 12.05 -28.65
CA ASP A 47 18.73 12.33 -27.22
C ASP A 47 18.73 11.04 -26.38
N LEU A 48 19.19 11.14 -25.10
CA LEU A 48 19.12 10.05 -24.11
C LEU A 48 17.68 9.80 -23.65
N ALA A 49 16.81 10.79 -23.72
CA ALA A 49 15.41 10.68 -23.29
C ALA A 49 14.68 9.58 -24.04
N GLY A 50 13.86 8.81 -23.31
CA GLY A 50 13.11 7.67 -23.84
C GLY A 50 13.13 6.48 -22.89
N THR A 51 12.58 5.35 -23.36
CA THR A 51 12.52 4.09 -22.62
C THR A 51 13.63 3.15 -23.06
N TRP A 52 14.30 2.54 -22.08
CA TRP A 52 15.40 1.61 -22.28
C TRP A 52 15.10 0.33 -21.48
N LYS A 53 15.40 -0.84 -22.05
CA LYS A 53 15.18 -2.15 -21.42
C LYS A 53 16.49 -2.88 -21.26
N GLY A 54 16.69 -3.50 -20.09
CA GLY A 54 17.87 -4.29 -19.76
C GLY A 54 17.54 -5.43 -18.82
N GLU A 55 18.52 -6.31 -18.63
CA GLU A 55 18.40 -7.48 -17.77
C GLU A 55 19.61 -7.55 -16.83
N LEU A 56 19.36 -7.75 -15.55
CA LEU A 56 20.39 -7.85 -14.50
C LEU A 56 20.35 -9.24 -13.88
N GLY A 57 21.52 -9.89 -13.75
CA GLY A 57 21.64 -11.22 -13.17
C GLY A 57 21.47 -12.36 -14.18
N GLU A 58 21.54 -13.60 -13.71
CA GLU A 58 21.45 -14.82 -14.52
C GLU A 58 20.46 -15.84 -13.96
N GLY A 59 19.95 -16.72 -14.83
CA GLY A 59 19.07 -17.82 -14.44
C GLY A 59 17.75 -17.37 -13.82
N ALA A 60 17.33 -18.04 -12.76
CA ALA A 60 16.06 -17.74 -12.06
C ALA A 60 16.08 -16.43 -11.24
N ALA A 61 17.26 -15.83 -11.04
CA ALA A 61 17.43 -14.56 -10.33
C ALA A 61 17.54 -13.36 -11.30
N LYS A 62 17.28 -13.56 -12.60
CA LYS A 62 17.31 -12.49 -13.60
C LYS A 62 16.19 -11.48 -13.35
N LEU A 63 16.54 -10.19 -13.36
CA LEU A 63 15.61 -9.07 -13.23
C LEU A 63 15.48 -8.33 -14.56
N HIS A 64 14.26 -8.09 -14.98
CA HIS A 64 13.94 -7.23 -16.12
C HIS A 64 13.81 -5.79 -15.68
N LEU A 65 14.68 -4.92 -16.18
CA LEU A 65 14.78 -3.52 -15.79
C LEU A 65 14.35 -2.62 -16.94
N VAL A 66 13.61 -1.56 -16.61
CA VAL A 66 13.19 -0.54 -17.57
C VAL A 66 13.60 0.82 -17.04
N LEU A 67 14.42 1.56 -17.81
CA LEU A 67 14.69 2.97 -17.53
C LEU A 67 13.71 3.84 -18.33
N ASN A 68 13.07 4.77 -17.66
CA ASN A 68 12.31 5.85 -18.29
C ASN A 68 13.03 7.16 -18.02
N ILE A 69 13.62 7.75 -19.05
CA ILE A 69 14.43 8.97 -18.96
C ILE A 69 13.70 10.10 -19.66
N THR A 70 13.54 11.22 -18.98
CA THR A 70 12.98 12.46 -19.51
C THR A 70 14.02 13.58 -19.45
N LYS A 71 13.86 14.57 -20.33
CA LYS A 71 14.70 15.76 -20.38
C LYS A 71 13.82 16.99 -20.28
N SER A 72 14.12 17.84 -19.33
CA SER A 72 13.41 19.09 -19.12
C SER A 72 13.81 20.16 -20.13
N ALA A 73 13.06 21.25 -20.21
CA ALA A 73 13.34 22.36 -21.14
C ALA A 73 14.69 23.06 -20.86
N ASN A 74 15.19 23.00 -19.62
CA ASN A 74 16.52 23.51 -19.23
C ASN A 74 17.68 22.52 -19.53
N GLY A 75 17.35 21.34 -20.10
CA GLY A 75 18.35 20.34 -20.50
C GLY A 75 18.72 19.30 -19.44
N GLU A 76 18.16 19.36 -18.24
CA GLU A 76 18.39 18.41 -17.15
C GLU A 76 17.65 17.10 -17.40
N PHE A 77 18.30 15.99 -17.03
CA PHE A 77 17.69 14.67 -17.08
C PHE A 77 17.08 14.29 -15.74
N SER A 78 15.91 13.68 -15.80
CA SER A 78 15.25 12.97 -14.71
C SER A 78 14.79 11.61 -15.20
N GLY A 79 14.62 10.64 -14.28
CA GLY A 79 14.20 9.31 -14.70
C GLY A 79 13.94 8.37 -13.55
N GLU A 80 13.42 7.20 -13.91
CA GLU A 80 13.07 6.12 -13.00
C GLU A 80 13.59 4.78 -13.53
N LEU A 81 14.08 3.94 -12.62
CA LEU A 81 14.41 2.54 -12.85
C LEU A 81 13.26 1.67 -12.34
N ASN A 82 12.61 0.96 -13.25
CA ASN A 82 11.55 0.02 -12.92
C ASN A 82 12.09 -1.41 -12.94
N SER A 83 12.01 -2.12 -11.83
CA SER A 83 12.21 -3.57 -11.75
C SER A 83 10.87 -4.26 -11.99
N VAL A 84 10.67 -4.82 -13.18
CA VAL A 84 9.39 -5.38 -13.63
C VAL A 84 8.99 -6.58 -12.78
N ASP A 85 9.95 -7.47 -12.50
CA ASP A 85 9.71 -8.71 -11.76
C ASP A 85 9.41 -8.47 -10.26
N GLN A 86 9.89 -7.36 -9.73
CA GLN A 86 9.69 -6.98 -8.33
C GLN A 86 8.56 -5.96 -8.15
N GLY A 87 7.97 -5.45 -9.23
CA GLY A 87 6.95 -4.40 -9.19
C GLY A 87 7.44 -3.09 -8.55
N ALA A 88 8.76 -2.85 -8.55
CA ALA A 88 9.38 -1.71 -7.89
C ALA A 88 9.74 -0.62 -8.89
N THR A 89 9.39 0.63 -8.57
CA THR A 89 9.83 1.83 -9.30
C THR A 89 10.72 2.66 -8.38
N LEU A 90 11.95 2.88 -8.80
CA LEU A 90 12.98 3.55 -8.03
C LEU A 90 13.41 4.84 -8.74
N PRO A 91 13.48 6.00 -8.06
CA PRO A 91 13.96 7.23 -8.66
C PRO A 91 15.44 7.12 -8.97
N MET A 92 15.83 7.65 -10.13
CA MET A 92 17.23 7.80 -10.53
C MET A 92 17.72 9.18 -10.09
N GLU A 93 18.88 9.22 -9.46
CA GLU A 93 19.51 10.45 -9.00
C GLU A 93 20.89 10.63 -9.67
N ASN A 94 21.42 11.84 -9.63
CA ASN A 94 22.73 12.17 -10.20
C ASN A 94 22.92 11.67 -11.63
N ILE A 95 21.89 11.88 -12.48
CA ILE A 95 21.90 11.45 -13.89
C ILE A 95 22.86 12.33 -14.68
N ILE A 96 23.93 11.74 -15.21
CA ILE A 96 24.97 12.44 -15.96
C ILE A 96 25.14 11.78 -17.32
N LEU A 97 25.10 12.58 -18.38
CA LEU A 97 25.55 12.20 -19.70
C LEU A 97 26.68 13.13 -20.11
N LYS A 98 27.90 12.62 -20.20
CA LYS A 98 29.07 13.38 -20.65
C LYS A 98 29.70 12.65 -21.84
N ALA A 99 29.59 13.26 -23.01
CA ALA A 99 29.89 12.66 -24.30
C ALA A 99 29.04 11.36 -24.52
N ASP A 100 29.61 10.19 -24.43
CA ASP A 100 28.97 8.88 -24.53
C ASP A 100 28.87 8.13 -23.18
N LEU A 101 29.44 8.69 -22.11
CA LEU A 101 29.39 8.12 -20.77
C LEU A 101 28.08 8.50 -20.08
N PHE A 102 27.30 7.49 -19.73
CA PHE A 102 26.03 7.62 -19.00
C PHE A 102 26.18 7.03 -17.60
N ARG A 103 25.80 7.82 -16.59
CA ARG A 103 25.88 7.42 -15.19
C ARG A 103 24.62 7.88 -14.45
N PHE A 104 24.14 7.05 -13.52
CA PHE A 104 23.09 7.41 -12.56
C PHE A 104 23.22 6.61 -11.27
N GLU A 105 22.62 7.12 -10.21
CA GLU A 105 22.54 6.49 -8.90
C GLU A 105 21.10 6.15 -8.55
N VAL A 106 20.92 5.05 -7.79
CA VAL A 106 19.63 4.66 -7.20
C VAL A 106 19.87 4.50 -5.70
N LYS A 107 19.75 5.59 -4.97
CA LYS A 107 20.09 5.64 -3.53
C LYS A 107 19.27 4.69 -2.70
N ALA A 108 18.01 4.45 -3.06
CA ALA A 108 17.11 3.55 -2.35
C ALA A 108 17.66 2.12 -2.17
N VAL A 109 18.58 1.71 -3.07
CA VAL A 109 19.22 0.39 -3.03
C VAL A 109 20.75 0.48 -3.00
N GLY A 110 21.32 1.67 -2.77
CA GLY A 110 22.78 1.88 -2.80
C GLY A 110 23.40 1.52 -4.14
N GLY A 111 22.64 1.65 -5.23
CA GLY A 111 23.02 1.24 -6.57
C GLY A 111 23.64 2.36 -7.40
N LEU A 112 24.67 2.02 -8.19
CA LEU A 112 25.31 2.88 -9.16
C LEU A 112 25.38 2.17 -10.50
N TYR A 113 24.97 2.85 -11.55
CA TYR A 113 25.14 2.41 -12.94
C TYR A 113 26.13 3.30 -13.68
N GLU A 114 27.07 2.69 -14.38
CA GLU A 114 27.95 3.37 -15.31
C GLU A 114 27.98 2.61 -16.64
N GLY A 115 27.70 3.29 -17.73
CA GLY A 115 27.63 2.67 -19.05
C GLY A 115 28.04 3.62 -20.19
N LYS A 116 28.25 3.05 -21.36
CA LYS A 116 28.64 3.78 -22.55
C LYS A 116 27.61 3.63 -23.65
N LEU A 117 27.11 4.77 -24.15
CA LEU A 117 26.22 4.80 -25.31
C LEU A 117 26.99 4.42 -26.59
N ASN A 118 26.37 3.59 -27.42
CA ASN A 118 26.87 3.35 -28.76
C ASN A 118 26.65 4.60 -29.67
N SER A 119 27.35 4.66 -30.80
CA SER A 119 27.28 5.80 -31.74
C SER A 119 25.87 6.00 -32.33
N ALA A 120 25.09 4.94 -32.46
CA ALA A 120 23.70 4.99 -32.92
C ALA A 120 22.70 5.43 -31.84
N ARG A 121 23.13 5.53 -30.58
CA ARG A 121 22.31 5.83 -29.40
C ARG A 121 21.10 4.87 -29.20
N THR A 122 21.33 3.62 -29.54
CA THR A 122 20.34 2.55 -29.41
C THR A 122 20.66 1.56 -28.29
N GLU A 123 21.90 1.58 -27.78
CA GLU A 123 22.36 0.68 -26.74
C GLU A 123 23.28 1.41 -25.74
N ILE A 124 23.19 1.01 -24.48
CA ILE A 124 24.09 1.44 -23.39
C ILE A 124 24.69 0.18 -22.81
N ALA A 125 25.97 -0.06 -23.03
CA ALA A 125 26.71 -1.16 -22.41
C ALA A 125 27.35 -0.69 -21.12
N GLY A 126 27.06 -1.34 -19.99
CA GLY A 126 27.52 -0.85 -18.70
C GLY A 126 27.55 -1.88 -17.59
N THR A 127 27.78 -1.38 -16.40
CA THR A 127 27.92 -2.18 -15.18
C THR A 127 27.06 -1.58 -14.05
N TRP A 128 26.36 -2.45 -13.37
CA TRP A 128 25.68 -2.15 -12.13
C TRP A 128 26.54 -2.53 -10.95
N THR A 129 26.72 -1.61 -10.00
CA THR A 129 27.38 -1.84 -8.72
C THR A 129 26.44 -1.52 -7.58
N GLN A 130 26.45 -2.37 -6.56
CA GLN A 130 25.62 -2.21 -5.37
C GLN A 130 26.40 -2.72 -4.15
N SER A 131 26.24 -2.06 -3.01
CA SER A 131 26.95 -2.44 -1.78
C SER A 131 26.66 -3.90 -1.40
N GLY A 132 27.72 -4.67 -1.14
CA GLY A 132 27.61 -6.08 -0.77
C GLY A 132 27.36 -7.07 -1.91
N VAL A 133 27.29 -6.62 -3.18
CA VAL A 133 27.11 -7.47 -4.35
C VAL A 133 28.24 -7.25 -5.33
N PRO A 134 28.84 -8.30 -5.94
CA PRO A 134 29.81 -8.13 -7.02
C PRO A 134 29.24 -7.30 -8.16
N ALA A 135 30.08 -6.46 -8.77
CA ALA A 135 29.69 -5.69 -9.95
C ALA A 135 29.18 -6.61 -11.06
N GLN A 136 28.03 -6.27 -11.65
CA GLN A 136 27.36 -7.09 -12.65
C GLN A 136 27.22 -6.33 -13.98
N PRO A 137 27.42 -6.99 -15.13
CA PRO A 137 27.13 -6.39 -16.42
C PRO A 137 25.63 -6.10 -16.53
N LEU A 138 25.29 -4.90 -17.01
CA LEU A 138 23.93 -4.48 -17.27
C LEU A 138 23.91 -3.63 -18.53
N ASN A 139 23.33 -4.17 -19.58
CA ASN A 139 23.21 -3.48 -20.85
C ASN A 139 21.74 -3.10 -21.07
N PHE A 140 21.53 -1.88 -21.57
CA PHE A 140 20.20 -1.39 -21.93
C PHE A 140 20.11 -1.22 -23.45
N ALA A 141 19.05 -1.74 -24.03
CA ALA A 141 18.65 -1.45 -25.40
C ALA A 141 17.51 -0.42 -25.41
N ARG A 142 17.58 0.55 -26.32
CA ARG A 142 16.49 1.50 -26.51
C ARG A 142 15.26 0.74 -26.99
N ALA A 143 14.15 0.88 -26.30
CA ALA A 143 12.90 0.36 -26.80
C ALA A 143 12.61 1.00 -28.15
N PRO A 144 12.24 0.24 -29.21
CA PRO A 144 11.87 0.81 -30.48
C PRO A 144 10.79 1.87 -30.19
N VAL A 145 11.00 3.07 -30.72
CA VAL A 145 9.90 4.03 -30.84
C VAL A 145 8.98 3.39 -31.87
N ASN A 146 8.05 2.56 -31.41
CA ASN A 146 6.96 2.13 -32.25
C ASN A 146 6.28 3.43 -32.71
N SER A 147 6.41 3.73 -33.98
CA SER A 147 5.57 4.69 -34.68
C SER A 147 4.14 4.14 -34.94
N GLU A 148 3.77 3.02 -34.33
CA GLU A 148 2.43 2.92 -33.83
C GLU A 148 2.31 4.15 -32.93
N LYS A 149 1.68 5.22 -33.50
CA LYS A 149 1.01 6.26 -32.73
C LYS A 149 0.84 5.67 -31.33
N GLN A 150 1.52 6.29 -30.31
CA GLN A 150 0.93 6.21 -28.99
C GLN A 150 -0.55 6.07 -29.28
N LYS A 151 -1.08 4.87 -29.22
CA LYS A 151 -2.51 4.72 -29.07
C LYS A 151 -2.68 5.49 -27.80
N SER A 152 -3.01 6.76 -27.98
CA SER A 152 -3.50 7.64 -26.94
C SER A 152 -4.32 6.71 -26.09
N ALA A 153 -3.96 6.60 -24.83
CA ALA A 153 -4.70 5.80 -23.85
C ALA A 153 -6.14 5.78 -24.32
N PRO A 154 -6.71 4.60 -24.61
CA PRO A 154 -7.79 4.35 -25.54
C PRO A 154 -8.68 5.56 -25.50
N ASN A 155 -8.88 6.27 -26.62
CA ASN A 155 -9.39 7.63 -26.71
C ASN A 155 -10.63 7.69 -25.82
N VAL A 156 -10.41 7.99 -24.52
CA VAL A 156 -11.50 8.03 -23.56
C VAL A 156 -12.30 9.19 -24.06
N PRO A 157 -13.50 8.95 -24.58
CA PRO A 157 -14.27 9.97 -25.22
C PRO A 157 -14.30 11.19 -24.32
N GLU A 158 -14.19 12.39 -24.85
CA GLU A 158 -14.03 13.64 -24.09
C GLU A 158 -15.08 13.84 -22.99
N GLY A 159 -16.21 13.16 -23.08
CA GLY A 159 -17.33 13.18 -22.14
C GLY A 159 -18.67 13.22 -22.87
N PRO A 160 -19.76 13.03 -22.15
CA PRO A 160 -21.10 13.15 -22.72
C PRO A 160 -21.35 14.59 -23.14
N LYS A 161 -21.94 14.79 -24.34
CA LYS A 161 -22.37 16.12 -24.83
C LYS A 161 -23.67 16.56 -24.18
N GLU A 162 -24.47 15.62 -23.73
CA GLU A 162 -25.76 15.82 -23.05
C GLU A 162 -25.66 15.36 -21.61
N LYS A 163 -26.61 15.78 -20.77
CA LYS A 163 -26.69 15.35 -19.38
C LYS A 163 -26.71 13.83 -19.31
N PRO A 164 -25.76 13.21 -18.59
CA PRO A 164 -25.74 11.75 -18.48
C PRO A 164 -27.01 11.24 -17.79
N LEU A 165 -27.48 10.07 -18.26
CA LEU A 165 -28.66 9.42 -17.70
C LEU A 165 -28.49 9.12 -16.21
N SER A 166 -27.27 8.77 -15.80
CA SER A 166 -26.88 8.48 -14.42
C SER A 166 -25.38 8.72 -14.21
N VAL A 167 -24.97 8.75 -12.96
CA VAL A 167 -23.56 8.68 -12.56
C VAL A 167 -23.21 7.21 -12.35
N PHE A 168 -22.39 6.65 -13.25
CA PHE A 168 -22.01 5.23 -13.22
C PHE A 168 -20.80 4.98 -12.32
N LEU A 169 -20.91 5.39 -11.07
CA LEU A 169 -19.98 5.05 -10.01
C LEU A 169 -20.62 4.00 -9.10
N ASP A 170 -19.90 2.89 -8.88
CA ASP A 170 -20.19 1.96 -7.81
C ASP A 170 -19.42 2.38 -6.57
N VAL A 171 -20.12 2.76 -5.50
CA VAL A 171 -19.55 3.27 -4.26
C VAL A 171 -19.82 2.30 -3.14
N VAL A 172 -18.77 1.61 -2.68
CA VAL A 172 -18.83 0.58 -1.66
C VAL A 172 -18.11 1.06 -0.39
N VAL A 173 -18.73 0.78 0.77
CA VAL A 173 -18.07 0.84 2.08
C VAL A 173 -17.82 -0.61 2.51
N PRO A 174 -16.58 -1.12 2.40
CA PRO A 174 -16.28 -2.54 2.65
C PRO A 174 -16.65 -2.98 4.06
N ILE A 175 -16.40 -2.10 5.04
CA ILE A 175 -16.79 -2.31 6.44
C ILE A 175 -17.48 -1.06 6.98
N ALA A 176 -18.64 -1.25 7.58
CA ALA A 176 -19.36 -0.16 8.24
C ALA A 176 -18.53 0.42 9.39
N PRO A 177 -18.45 1.77 9.54
CA PRO A 177 -17.70 2.38 10.63
C PRO A 177 -18.28 2.01 11.99
N THR A 178 -17.39 1.75 12.95
CA THR A 178 -17.74 1.65 14.38
C THR A 178 -17.25 2.89 15.07
N ALA A 179 -18.13 3.56 15.82
CA ALA A 179 -17.76 4.75 16.57
C ALA A 179 -16.81 4.40 17.73
N PHE A 180 -15.74 5.18 17.88
CA PHE A 180 -14.76 5.03 18.96
C PHE A 180 -14.33 6.39 19.49
N ARG A 181 -13.71 6.41 20.69
CA ARG A 181 -13.17 7.61 21.30
C ARG A 181 -11.66 7.69 21.17
N ALA A 182 -11.17 8.87 20.88
CA ALA A 182 -9.77 9.26 20.92
C ALA A 182 -9.68 10.78 21.09
N ASP A 183 -8.63 11.28 21.73
CA ASP A 183 -8.41 12.72 21.93
C ASP A 183 -9.65 13.45 22.48
N GLY A 184 -10.34 12.83 23.43
CA GLY A 184 -11.56 13.35 24.05
C GLY A 184 -12.80 13.42 23.14
N LYS A 185 -12.70 13.00 21.87
CA LYS A 185 -13.74 13.09 20.84
C LYS A 185 -14.21 11.74 20.35
N TRP A 186 -15.27 11.73 19.57
CA TRP A 186 -15.77 10.57 18.87
C TRP A 186 -15.34 10.57 17.41
N HIS A 187 -15.00 9.41 16.89
CA HIS A 187 -14.50 9.25 15.52
C HIS A 187 -15.25 8.16 14.77
N LEU A 188 -15.47 8.40 13.46
CA LEU A 188 -15.92 7.42 12.48
C LEU A 188 -14.84 7.31 11.41
N VAL A 189 -14.23 6.12 11.30
CA VAL A 189 -13.10 5.86 10.41
C VAL A 189 -13.42 4.67 9.53
N TYR A 190 -13.39 4.87 8.20
CA TYR A 190 -13.71 3.86 7.18
C TYR A 190 -13.23 4.30 5.80
N GLU A 191 -13.39 3.47 4.79
CA GLU A 191 -13.03 3.74 3.42
C GLU A 191 -14.24 3.70 2.50
N LEU A 192 -14.17 4.52 1.44
CA LEU A 192 -15.02 4.37 0.26
C LEU A 192 -14.18 3.78 -0.87
N HIS A 193 -14.63 2.67 -1.43
CA HIS A 193 -14.16 2.16 -2.70
C HIS A 193 -15.06 2.74 -3.79
N VAL A 194 -14.51 3.61 -4.62
CA VAL A 194 -15.24 4.31 -5.69
C VAL A 194 -14.78 3.73 -7.02
N ASN A 195 -15.60 2.91 -7.64
CA ASN A 195 -15.32 2.23 -8.89
C ASN A 195 -15.97 2.98 -10.05
N ASN A 196 -15.18 3.41 -11.02
CA ASN A 196 -15.70 3.98 -12.25
C ASN A 196 -16.14 2.86 -13.21
N MET A 197 -17.45 2.67 -13.34
CA MET A 197 -18.08 1.67 -14.22
C MET A 197 -18.46 2.25 -15.60
N ASP A 198 -18.11 3.54 -15.86
CA ASP A 198 -18.38 4.23 -17.12
C ASP A 198 -17.19 4.14 -18.07
N ARG A 199 -17.43 4.54 -19.31
CA ARG A 199 -16.41 4.77 -20.35
C ARG A 199 -15.77 6.15 -20.28
N TRP A 200 -16.27 7.06 -19.43
CA TRP A 200 -15.78 8.42 -19.26
C TRP A 200 -14.81 8.52 -18.08
N ASN A 201 -13.89 9.51 -18.12
CA ASN A 201 -13.13 9.90 -16.95
C ASN A 201 -14.05 10.58 -15.94
N TYR A 202 -13.92 10.22 -14.68
CA TYR A 202 -14.54 10.94 -13.57
C TYR A 202 -13.49 11.69 -12.78
N GLN A 203 -13.82 12.89 -12.32
CA GLN A 203 -13.02 13.66 -11.38
C GLN A 203 -13.87 13.88 -10.13
N LEU A 204 -13.47 13.28 -9.01
CA LEU A 204 -14.09 13.60 -7.72
C LEU A 204 -13.75 15.05 -7.36
N THR A 205 -14.74 15.90 -7.16
CA THR A 205 -14.57 17.31 -6.77
C THR A 205 -14.95 17.54 -5.31
N LYS A 206 -15.89 16.74 -4.79
CA LYS A 206 -16.28 16.78 -3.38
C LYS A 206 -16.72 15.39 -2.91
N VAL A 207 -16.33 15.04 -1.69
CA VAL A 207 -16.81 13.84 -0.98
C VAL A 207 -17.24 14.23 0.43
N GLU A 208 -18.43 13.83 0.80
CA GLU A 208 -19.04 14.14 2.11
C GLU A 208 -19.59 12.86 2.75
N ALA A 209 -19.31 12.67 4.03
CA ALA A 209 -20.11 11.79 4.87
C ALA A 209 -21.22 12.61 5.49
N ILE A 210 -22.47 12.24 5.28
CA ILE A 210 -23.63 13.00 5.76
C ILE A 210 -24.51 12.15 6.68
N SER A 211 -25.18 12.78 7.64
CA SER A 211 -26.21 12.11 8.42
C SER A 211 -27.38 11.68 7.52
N ASN A 212 -28.04 10.57 7.85
CA ASN A 212 -29.20 10.07 7.11
C ASN A 212 -30.53 10.53 7.74
N ASP A 213 -30.53 11.67 8.37
CA ASP A 213 -31.73 12.36 8.83
C ASP A 213 -32.18 13.42 7.83
N SER A 214 -33.29 14.11 8.12
CA SER A 214 -33.87 15.13 7.24
C SER A 214 -32.94 16.34 7.02
N SER A 215 -31.94 16.57 7.89
CA SER A 215 -30.98 17.65 7.76
C SER A 215 -29.89 17.36 6.73
N ALA A 216 -29.62 16.06 6.49
CA ALA A 216 -28.48 15.59 5.67
C ALA A 216 -27.16 16.35 6.01
N ARG A 217 -26.95 16.57 7.33
CA ARG A 217 -25.83 17.35 7.86
C ARG A 217 -24.49 16.70 7.52
N PRO A 218 -23.54 17.42 6.91
CA PRO A 218 -22.19 16.90 6.73
C PRO A 218 -21.50 16.65 8.08
N LEU A 219 -20.94 15.47 8.25
CA LEU A 219 -20.07 15.09 9.37
C LEU A 219 -18.62 15.42 9.02
N VAL A 220 -18.25 15.24 7.76
CA VAL A 220 -16.97 15.65 7.18
C VAL A 220 -17.13 15.93 5.69
N THR A 221 -16.37 16.88 5.18
CA THR A 221 -16.34 17.27 3.76
C THR A 221 -14.90 17.36 3.30
N TYR A 222 -14.60 16.74 2.15
CA TYR A 222 -13.31 16.82 1.49
C TYR A 222 -13.46 17.44 0.10
N THR A 223 -12.63 18.44 -0.21
CA THR A 223 -12.55 19.11 -1.53
C THR A 223 -11.11 19.45 -1.87
N GLY A 224 -10.80 19.62 -3.15
CA GLY A 224 -9.48 20.08 -3.63
C GLY A 224 -8.32 19.28 -3.01
N ALA A 225 -7.31 19.97 -2.50
CA ALA A 225 -6.11 19.35 -1.92
C ALA A 225 -6.41 18.42 -0.73
N ALA A 226 -7.44 18.74 0.08
CA ALA A 226 -7.85 17.87 1.18
C ALA A 226 -8.43 16.55 0.67
N LEU A 227 -9.18 16.57 -0.45
CA LEU A 227 -9.69 15.35 -1.08
C LEU A 227 -8.53 14.53 -1.68
N ASP A 228 -7.59 15.16 -2.36
CA ASP A 228 -6.41 14.46 -2.90
C ASP A 228 -5.55 13.82 -1.79
N ALA A 229 -5.41 14.50 -0.64
CA ALA A 229 -4.67 13.99 0.51
C ALA A 229 -5.29 12.70 1.08
N VAL A 230 -6.62 12.57 1.05
CA VAL A 230 -7.36 11.40 1.58
C VAL A 230 -7.72 10.39 0.50
N THR A 231 -7.29 10.56 -0.75
CA THR A 231 -7.59 9.66 -1.85
C THR A 231 -6.34 8.91 -2.30
N ARG A 232 -6.50 7.63 -2.63
CA ARG A 232 -5.49 6.81 -3.30
C ARG A 232 -6.12 6.02 -4.44
N ARG A 233 -5.33 5.75 -5.48
CA ARG A 233 -5.68 4.80 -6.54
C ARG A 233 -4.81 3.56 -6.37
N PRO A 234 -5.37 2.38 -6.07
CA PRO A 234 -4.61 1.14 -5.99
C PRO A 234 -3.81 0.89 -7.27
N GLY A 235 -2.58 0.40 -7.12
CA GLY A 235 -1.66 0.19 -8.25
C GLY A 235 -0.96 1.44 -8.78
N GLN A 236 -1.29 2.64 -8.27
CA GLN A 236 -0.58 3.86 -8.61
C GLN A 236 0.45 4.25 -7.53
N PRO A 237 1.58 4.87 -7.90
CA PRO A 237 2.60 5.25 -6.94
C PRO A 237 2.05 6.32 -5.96
N PRO A 238 2.63 6.43 -4.76
CA PRO A 238 2.24 7.47 -3.78
C PRO A 238 2.39 8.90 -4.29
N SER A 239 3.30 9.11 -5.27
CA SER A 239 3.55 10.40 -5.94
C SER A 239 2.50 10.79 -6.99
N ASP A 240 1.49 9.94 -7.24
CA ASP A 240 0.39 10.25 -8.14
C ASP A 240 -0.27 11.60 -7.75
N LYS A 241 -0.35 12.52 -8.72
CA LYS A 241 -0.91 13.86 -8.52
C LYS A 241 -2.40 13.97 -8.89
N GLU A 242 -2.93 12.95 -9.58
CA GLU A 242 -4.32 12.92 -10.04
C GLU A 242 -5.16 11.90 -9.27
N LYS A 243 -4.98 11.85 -7.93
CA LYS A 243 -5.57 10.81 -7.07
C LYS A 243 -7.09 10.76 -7.13
N SER A 244 -7.74 11.92 -7.26
CA SER A 244 -9.20 12.06 -7.35
C SER A 244 -9.75 11.88 -8.77
N LYS A 245 -8.88 11.65 -9.78
CA LYS A 245 -9.29 11.32 -11.15
C LYS A 245 -9.40 9.81 -11.33
N LEU A 246 -10.55 9.36 -11.75
CA LEU A 246 -10.90 7.96 -11.94
C LEU A 246 -11.13 7.67 -13.43
N PRO A 247 -10.11 7.18 -14.16
CA PRO A 247 -10.29 6.66 -15.52
C PRO A 247 -11.30 5.49 -15.57
N PRO A 248 -11.83 5.15 -16.75
CA PRO A 248 -12.68 3.97 -16.94
C PRO A 248 -12.10 2.70 -16.35
N GLY A 249 -12.91 1.92 -15.63
CA GLY A 249 -12.52 0.65 -15.03
C GLY A 249 -11.51 0.76 -13.88
N THR A 250 -11.30 1.96 -13.32
CA THR A 250 -10.39 2.15 -12.19
C THR A 250 -11.13 2.37 -10.88
N MET A 251 -10.46 2.03 -9.78
CA MET A 251 -10.92 2.24 -8.42
C MET A 251 -10.12 3.37 -7.74
N GLY A 252 -10.83 4.26 -7.06
CA GLY A 252 -10.27 5.15 -6.05
C GLY A 252 -10.67 4.70 -4.65
N VAL A 253 -9.79 4.86 -3.68
CA VAL A 253 -10.08 4.66 -2.25
C VAL A 253 -10.02 5.99 -1.56
N VAL A 254 -11.16 6.42 -0.98
CA VAL A 254 -11.23 7.65 -0.19
C VAL A 254 -11.26 7.28 1.29
N TYR A 255 -10.27 7.75 2.04
CA TYR A 255 -10.12 7.46 3.46
C TYR A 255 -10.88 8.49 4.29
N ILE A 256 -12.03 8.09 4.82
CA ILE A 256 -12.91 8.96 5.61
C ILE A 256 -12.48 8.96 7.08
N TRP A 257 -12.38 10.14 7.64
CA TRP A 257 -12.20 10.38 9.07
C TRP A 257 -13.10 11.53 9.51
N ALA A 258 -14.21 11.20 10.16
CA ALA A 258 -15.13 12.18 10.72
C ALA A 258 -14.96 12.25 12.24
N THR A 259 -14.82 13.48 12.76
CA THR A 259 -14.68 13.77 14.18
C THR A 259 -15.94 14.46 14.69
N LEU A 260 -16.43 14.02 15.84
CA LEU A 260 -17.67 14.49 16.48
C LEU A 260 -17.39 14.83 17.94
N ASP A 261 -17.92 15.93 18.43
CA ASP A 261 -17.60 16.40 19.78
C ASP A 261 -18.29 15.58 20.88
N THR A 262 -19.47 15.02 20.61
CA THR A 262 -20.24 14.25 21.61
C THR A 262 -20.81 12.96 21.04
N GLN A 263 -21.19 12.02 21.90
CA GLN A 263 -21.81 10.77 21.52
C GLN A 263 -23.17 10.97 20.85
N GLU A 264 -23.94 11.95 21.31
CA GLU A 264 -25.25 12.29 20.77
C GLU A 264 -25.18 12.83 19.33
N ALA A 265 -24.02 13.37 18.95
CA ALA A 265 -23.78 13.82 17.58
C ALA A 265 -23.59 12.66 16.57
N ILE A 266 -23.42 11.41 17.04
CA ILE A 266 -23.26 10.23 16.20
C ILE A 266 -24.62 9.82 15.64
N PRO A 267 -24.88 9.92 14.32
CA PRO A 267 -26.14 9.45 13.75
C PRO A 267 -26.20 7.92 13.75
N ALA A 268 -27.42 7.37 13.77
CA ALA A 268 -27.60 5.92 13.67
C ALA A 268 -27.14 5.37 12.32
N THR A 269 -27.31 6.17 11.27
CA THR A 269 -26.93 5.83 9.89
C THR A 269 -26.34 7.03 9.18
N ILE A 270 -25.44 6.75 8.23
CA ILE A 270 -24.79 7.75 7.37
C ILE A 270 -24.98 7.39 5.91
N ARG A 271 -24.83 8.39 5.03
CA ARG A 271 -24.71 8.24 3.59
C ARG A 271 -23.45 8.94 3.10
N GLN A 272 -23.01 8.56 1.91
CA GLN A 272 -21.95 9.25 1.19
C GLN A 272 -22.55 10.11 0.09
N ARG A 273 -22.13 11.36 0.00
CA ARG A 273 -22.51 12.27 -1.09
C ARG A 273 -21.25 12.65 -1.85
N LEU A 274 -21.17 12.23 -3.12
CA LEU A 274 -20.04 12.46 -4.00
C LEU A 274 -20.48 13.41 -5.12
N THR A 275 -19.69 14.48 -5.33
CA THR A 275 -19.84 15.38 -6.48
C THR A 275 -18.70 15.13 -7.43
N VAL A 276 -19.02 15.02 -8.73
CA VAL A 276 -18.07 14.61 -9.77
C VAL A 276 -18.23 15.44 -11.04
N LYS A 277 -17.11 15.65 -11.73
CA LYS A 277 -17.08 16.04 -13.15
C LYS A 277 -16.94 14.79 -14.00
N ILE A 278 -17.64 14.77 -15.16
CA ILE A 278 -17.65 13.63 -16.08
C ILE A 278 -17.08 14.09 -17.43
N GLY A 279 -15.83 13.70 -17.70
CA GLY A 279 -15.14 14.12 -18.92
C GLY A 279 -15.20 15.64 -19.10
N THR A 280 -15.68 16.08 -20.28
CA THR A 280 -15.87 17.50 -20.63
C THR A 280 -17.30 18.02 -20.39
N TYR A 281 -18.19 17.21 -19.79
CA TYR A 281 -19.54 17.66 -19.45
C TYR A 281 -19.47 18.87 -18.49
N PRO A 282 -20.17 19.98 -18.80
CA PRO A 282 -19.94 21.24 -18.10
C PRO A 282 -20.46 21.28 -16.66
N GLU A 283 -21.48 20.47 -16.34
CA GLU A 283 -22.13 20.49 -15.03
C GLU A 283 -21.63 19.36 -14.15
N GLU A 284 -21.33 19.66 -12.90
CA GLU A 284 -21.05 18.64 -11.89
C GLU A 284 -22.31 17.81 -11.62
N GLN A 285 -22.10 16.51 -11.42
CA GLN A 285 -23.16 15.57 -11.07
C GLN A 285 -22.95 15.10 -9.62
N THR A 286 -24.05 14.73 -8.96
CA THR A 286 -24.01 14.26 -7.58
C THR A 286 -24.64 12.89 -7.46
N VAL A 287 -23.98 11.99 -6.72
CA VAL A 287 -24.51 10.70 -6.30
C VAL A 287 -24.57 10.63 -4.78
N VAL A 288 -25.66 10.02 -4.25
CA VAL A 288 -25.80 9.76 -2.82
C VAL A 288 -26.03 8.25 -2.65
N THR A 289 -25.23 7.63 -1.78
CA THR A 289 -25.30 6.18 -1.54
C THR A 289 -26.53 5.78 -0.72
N ALA A 290 -26.80 4.47 -0.66
CA ALA A 290 -27.69 3.91 0.34
C ALA A 290 -27.17 4.19 1.76
N PRO A 291 -28.05 4.21 2.78
CA PRO A 291 -27.64 4.43 4.16
C PRO A 291 -26.85 3.23 4.72
N ILE A 292 -25.87 3.52 5.57
CA ILE A 292 -25.02 2.55 6.24
C ILE A 292 -25.21 2.73 7.75
N THR A 293 -25.48 1.63 8.45
CA THR A 293 -25.63 1.64 9.91
C THR A 293 -24.26 1.72 10.58
N ILE A 294 -24.12 2.62 11.54
CA ILE A 294 -22.90 2.76 12.35
C ILE A 294 -22.89 1.68 13.43
N GLY A 295 -21.76 0.95 13.51
CA GLY A 295 -21.49 0.00 14.58
C GLY A 295 -21.33 0.70 15.94
N LYS A 296 -21.69 0.00 17.01
CA LYS A 296 -21.62 0.51 18.37
C LYS A 296 -20.48 -0.15 19.14
N GLY A 297 -19.66 0.69 19.78
CA GLY A 297 -18.66 0.30 20.76
C GLY A 297 -17.39 -0.29 20.16
N ALA A 298 -16.29 0.39 20.39
CA ALA A 298 -14.96 -0.17 20.18
C ALA A 298 -14.73 -1.40 21.08
N VAL A 299 -13.77 -2.26 20.71
CA VAL A 299 -13.40 -3.43 21.49
C VAL A 299 -12.68 -2.98 22.77
N ALA A 300 -13.30 -3.12 23.94
CA ALA A 300 -12.65 -2.78 25.21
C ALA A 300 -11.61 -3.83 25.56
N ILE A 301 -10.37 -3.38 25.78
CA ILE A 301 -9.22 -4.24 26.11
C ILE A 301 -8.38 -3.62 27.24
N SER A 302 -7.55 -4.44 27.89
CA SER A 302 -6.45 -3.90 28.72
C SER A 302 -5.26 -3.54 27.83
N SER A 303 -4.29 -2.82 28.41
CA SER A 303 -3.07 -2.47 27.70
C SER A 303 -2.24 -3.72 27.32
N PRO A 304 -1.69 -3.81 26.08
CA PRO A 304 -0.77 -4.88 25.69
C PRO A 304 0.63 -4.72 26.32
N LEU A 305 0.94 -3.56 26.89
CA LEU A 305 2.22 -3.21 27.51
C LEU A 305 1.97 -2.45 28.81
N ARG A 306 3.05 -2.25 29.61
CA ARG A 306 3.00 -1.52 30.89
C ARG A 306 4.18 -0.56 31.01
N GLY A 307 4.01 0.46 31.85
CA GLY A 307 5.03 1.44 32.20
C GLY A 307 4.95 2.71 31.38
N GLU A 308 5.97 3.54 31.53
CA GLU A 308 5.98 4.92 31.06
C GLU A 308 6.58 5.06 29.67
N HIS A 309 6.27 6.18 29.02
CA HIS A 309 6.89 6.69 27.80
C HIS A 309 6.77 5.76 26.58
N TRP A 310 5.59 5.17 26.35
CA TRP A 310 5.31 4.44 25.13
C TRP A 310 4.78 5.38 24.04
N LEU A 311 5.50 5.46 22.93
CA LEU A 311 5.10 6.21 21.75
C LEU A 311 4.17 5.35 20.89
N ALA A 312 3.00 5.88 20.56
CA ALA A 312 2.06 5.29 19.61
C ALA A 312 2.50 5.59 18.16
N ALA A 313 3.63 5.03 17.73
CA ALA A 313 4.14 5.23 16.37
C ALA A 313 3.24 4.53 15.34
N ASN A 314 3.13 5.10 14.12
CA ASN A 314 2.22 4.61 13.07
C ASN A 314 0.79 4.34 13.57
N GLY A 315 0.39 5.01 14.64
CA GLY A 315 -0.90 4.84 15.30
C GLY A 315 -2.09 5.33 14.46
N PRO A 316 -3.30 5.29 15.03
CA PRO A 316 -4.49 5.71 14.31
C PRO A 316 -4.40 7.17 13.84
N SER A 317 -4.33 7.36 12.54
CA SER A 317 -4.44 8.65 11.85
C SER A 317 -4.86 8.44 10.40
N ASN A 318 -5.27 9.50 9.71
CA ASN A 318 -5.66 9.37 8.30
C ASN A 318 -4.45 9.31 7.34
N THR A 319 -3.24 9.51 7.85
CA THR A 319 -1.96 9.50 7.11
C THR A 319 -1.07 8.32 7.41
N SER A 320 -1.32 7.60 8.50
CA SER A 320 -0.56 6.42 8.93
C SER A 320 -0.35 5.40 7.82
N GLY A 321 0.84 4.83 7.74
CA GLY A 321 1.16 3.73 6.83
C GLY A 321 0.25 2.53 7.04
N HIS A 322 -0.06 2.18 8.29
CA HIS A 322 -0.99 1.12 8.66
C HIS A 322 -2.39 1.36 8.11
N ARG A 323 -2.91 2.59 8.27
CA ARG A 323 -4.22 3.01 7.77
C ARG A 323 -4.31 2.92 6.24
N ARG A 324 -3.20 3.12 5.54
CA ARG A 324 -3.12 3.14 4.07
C ARG A 324 -2.77 1.78 3.45
N ALA A 325 -2.58 0.75 4.26
CA ALA A 325 -2.22 -0.59 3.82
C ALA A 325 -3.47 -1.41 3.43
N LEU A 326 -4.08 -1.07 2.29
CA LEU A 326 -5.10 -1.89 1.65
C LEU A 326 -4.40 -3.02 0.91
N ILE A 327 -4.49 -4.25 1.42
CA ILE A 327 -3.74 -5.41 0.92
C ILE A 327 -4.72 -6.49 0.49
N PRO A 328 -4.65 -6.99 -0.76
CA PRO A 328 -5.45 -8.13 -1.19
C PRO A 328 -4.81 -9.44 -0.70
N ILE A 329 -5.56 -10.17 0.13
CA ILE A 329 -5.21 -11.52 0.60
C ILE A 329 -6.34 -12.45 0.18
N ASP A 330 -6.01 -13.58 -0.42
CA ASP A 330 -6.98 -14.59 -0.88
C ASP A 330 -8.12 -14.00 -1.73
N GLY A 331 -7.79 -12.98 -2.56
CA GLY A 331 -8.75 -12.34 -3.46
C GLY A 331 -9.64 -11.28 -2.80
N HIS A 332 -9.45 -10.98 -1.51
CA HIS A 332 -10.18 -9.95 -0.78
C HIS A 332 -9.25 -8.86 -0.29
N ALA A 333 -9.55 -7.60 -0.63
CA ALA A 333 -8.75 -6.45 -0.19
C ALA A 333 -9.28 -5.94 1.16
N ALA A 334 -8.39 -5.93 2.17
CA ALA A 334 -8.70 -5.52 3.53
C ALA A 334 -7.63 -4.58 4.10
N ILE A 335 -7.97 -3.86 5.18
CA ILE A 335 -7.03 -3.05 5.95
C ILE A 335 -6.99 -3.61 7.38
N ALA A 336 -6.21 -4.68 7.58
CA ALA A 336 -6.07 -5.33 8.88
C ALA A 336 -5.49 -4.37 9.94
N GLN A 337 -4.58 -3.51 9.52
CA GLN A 337 -3.84 -2.60 10.39
C GLN A 337 -4.51 -1.21 10.54
N ARG A 338 -5.83 -1.09 10.25
CA ARG A 338 -6.57 0.21 10.29
C ARG A 338 -6.40 0.98 11.60
N PHE A 339 -6.27 0.27 12.72
CA PHE A 339 -6.10 0.84 14.06
C PHE A 339 -4.85 0.28 14.76
N ALA A 340 -3.87 -0.19 13.98
CA ALA A 340 -2.63 -0.71 14.54
C ALA A 340 -1.78 0.40 15.15
N ILE A 341 -1.01 0.02 16.17
CA ILE A 341 0.00 0.87 16.79
C ILE A 341 1.32 0.08 16.86
N ASP A 342 2.41 0.71 16.43
CA ASP A 342 3.77 0.27 16.68
C ASP A 342 4.25 0.92 17.99
N TRP A 343 4.24 0.14 19.05
CA TRP A 343 4.59 0.62 20.38
C TRP A 343 6.11 0.67 20.56
N VAL A 344 6.67 1.87 20.46
CA VAL A 344 8.08 2.16 20.69
C VAL A 344 8.25 2.78 22.06
N LYS A 345 9.27 2.37 22.83
CA LYS A 345 9.49 2.94 24.16
C LYS A 345 10.60 3.98 24.13
N LEU A 346 10.34 5.13 24.75
CA LEU A 346 11.24 6.26 24.77
C LEU A 346 11.94 6.38 26.13
N ARG A 347 13.12 6.97 26.11
CA ARG A 347 13.83 7.49 27.27
C ARG A 347 13.33 8.90 27.60
N ASP A 348 13.71 9.42 28.73
CA ASP A 348 13.41 10.82 29.15
C ASP A 348 13.97 11.87 28.16
N ASP A 349 15.02 11.52 27.41
CA ASP A 349 15.61 12.38 26.38
C ASP A 349 14.93 12.22 24.99
N GLY A 350 13.84 11.48 24.92
CA GLY A 350 13.03 11.26 23.72
C GLY A 350 13.64 10.27 22.70
N LYS A 351 14.73 9.58 23.05
CA LYS A 351 15.36 8.58 22.17
C LYS A 351 14.84 7.17 22.46
N THR A 352 14.93 6.29 21.46
CA THR A 352 14.50 4.88 21.56
C THR A 352 15.59 3.96 22.08
N PHE A 353 16.85 4.35 22.04
CA PHE A 353 18.00 3.54 22.44
C PHE A 353 19.07 4.32 23.20
N GLN A 354 20.00 3.59 23.84
CA GLN A 354 21.21 4.11 24.45
C GLN A 354 22.41 3.22 24.08
N GLY A 355 23.45 3.81 23.49
CA GLY A 355 24.64 3.08 23.06
C GLY A 355 24.66 2.79 21.57
N ASN A 356 25.05 1.58 21.18
CA ASN A 356 25.12 1.17 19.78
C ASN A 356 23.72 0.94 19.20
N GLU A 357 23.35 1.75 18.21
CA GLU A 357 22.05 1.67 17.51
C GLU A 357 21.86 0.38 16.69
N LYS A 358 22.90 -0.40 16.45
CA LYS A 358 22.83 -1.68 15.73
C LYS A 358 22.63 -2.89 16.65
N ASP A 359 22.47 -2.68 17.95
CA ASP A 359 22.23 -3.74 18.92
C ASP A 359 20.82 -3.59 19.53
N ASN A 360 19.94 -4.58 19.28
CA ASN A 360 18.58 -4.62 19.81
C ASN A 360 18.52 -4.40 21.33
N LYS A 361 19.50 -4.90 22.08
CA LYS A 361 19.55 -4.81 23.55
C LYS A 361 19.72 -3.38 24.06
N ASN A 362 20.15 -2.47 23.22
CA ASN A 362 20.31 -1.06 23.56
C ASN A 362 19.00 -0.26 23.42
N TYR A 363 17.96 -0.87 22.84
CA TYR A 363 16.64 -0.24 22.70
C TYR A 363 15.79 -0.44 23.97
N ILE A 364 15.12 0.62 24.40
CA ILE A 364 14.37 0.64 25.67
C ILE A 364 13.13 -0.25 25.56
N ALA A 365 12.54 -0.40 24.36
CA ALA A 365 11.43 -1.32 24.12
C ALA A 365 11.84 -2.80 24.19
N TYR A 366 13.09 -3.14 23.90
CA TYR A 366 13.56 -4.51 23.79
C TYR A 366 13.41 -5.28 25.10
N GLY A 367 12.82 -6.47 25.05
CA GLY A 367 12.65 -7.36 26.19
C GLY A 367 11.56 -6.96 27.19
N ASN A 368 10.80 -5.87 26.93
CA ASN A 368 9.60 -5.60 27.73
C ASN A 368 8.56 -6.70 27.52
N GLU A 369 7.80 -7.01 28.55
CA GLU A 369 6.75 -8.04 28.52
C GLU A 369 5.55 -7.57 27.72
N ALA A 370 5.05 -8.42 26.81
CA ALA A 370 3.77 -8.26 26.13
C ALA A 370 2.70 -9.04 26.88
N TYR A 371 1.55 -8.43 27.11
CA TYR A 371 0.47 -8.96 27.94
C TYR A 371 -0.78 -9.26 27.12
N ALA A 372 -1.48 -10.36 27.46
CA ALA A 372 -2.79 -10.67 26.92
C ALA A 372 -3.79 -9.57 27.29
N VAL A 373 -4.38 -8.92 26.29
CA VAL A 373 -5.30 -7.76 26.47
C VAL A 373 -6.68 -8.15 26.99
N ALA A 374 -7.02 -9.43 26.92
CA ALA A 374 -8.29 -10.00 27.39
C ALA A 374 -8.08 -11.49 27.70
N ASP A 375 -9.08 -12.10 28.34
CA ASP A 375 -9.18 -13.57 28.37
C ASP A 375 -9.38 -14.07 26.94
N GLY A 376 -8.75 -15.18 26.58
CA GLY A 376 -8.84 -15.68 25.20
C GLY A 376 -8.18 -17.03 25.00
N VAL A 377 -8.14 -17.44 23.74
CA VAL A 377 -7.49 -18.67 23.29
C VAL A 377 -6.45 -18.32 22.24
N VAL A 378 -5.26 -18.89 22.36
CA VAL A 378 -4.20 -18.74 21.35
C VAL A 378 -4.60 -19.50 20.09
N THR A 379 -4.82 -18.78 18.99
CA THR A 379 -5.21 -19.35 17.68
C THR A 379 -4.04 -19.51 16.74
N GLU A 380 -2.95 -18.77 16.97
CA GLU A 380 -1.73 -18.89 16.18
C GLU A 380 -0.51 -18.47 17.00
N THR A 381 0.61 -19.14 16.76
CA THR A 381 1.93 -18.74 17.23
C THR A 381 2.98 -18.99 16.16
N LYS A 382 3.89 -18.07 16.01
CA LYS A 382 5.11 -18.23 15.19
C LYS A 382 6.31 -17.90 16.07
N ASP A 383 7.29 -18.80 16.10
CA ASP A 383 8.53 -18.60 16.86
C ASP A 383 9.73 -19.06 16.05
N GLY A 384 10.94 -18.65 16.47
CA GLY A 384 12.20 -19.04 15.84
C GLY A 384 12.62 -18.20 14.62
N ILE A 385 11.88 -17.15 14.25
CA ILE A 385 12.34 -16.17 13.24
C ILE A 385 13.44 -15.33 13.88
N PRO A 386 14.66 -15.27 13.30
CA PRO A 386 15.76 -14.49 13.85
C PRO A 386 15.44 -12.98 13.83
N GLU A 387 16.05 -12.26 14.78
CA GLU A 387 15.89 -10.81 14.86
C GLU A 387 16.71 -10.08 13.80
N ASN A 388 16.21 -8.94 13.38
CA ASN A 388 16.92 -8.01 12.51
C ASN A 388 18.03 -7.28 13.30
N VAL A 389 19.05 -6.85 12.59
CA VAL A 389 19.91 -5.74 13.06
C VAL A 389 19.11 -4.45 12.88
N PRO A 390 18.99 -3.60 13.93
CA PRO A 390 18.22 -2.36 13.78
C PRO A 390 18.66 -1.49 12.61
N GLY A 391 17.69 -0.94 11.89
CA GLY A 391 17.86 -0.12 10.70
C GLY A 391 16.94 -0.54 9.55
N ILE A 392 16.93 0.26 8.48
CA ILE A 392 16.06 0.05 7.32
C ILE A 392 16.67 -0.88 6.25
N GLU A 393 17.98 -1.14 6.33
CA GLU A 393 18.77 -1.67 5.22
C GLU A 393 18.65 -3.19 5.03
N SER A 394 18.25 -3.95 6.07
CA SER A 394 18.18 -5.40 5.95
C SER A 394 17.11 -6.02 6.83
N ARG A 395 16.65 -7.20 6.42
CA ARG A 395 15.83 -8.10 7.23
C ARG A 395 16.57 -9.42 7.37
N ALA A 396 16.46 -10.03 8.54
CA ALA A 396 17.12 -11.33 8.83
C ALA A 396 16.57 -12.48 7.97
N VAL A 397 15.34 -12.34 7.48
CA VAL A 397 14.69 -13.29 6.56
C VAL A 397 13.95 -12.53 5.46
N PRO A 398 13.71 -13.15 4.29
CA PRO A 398 12.80 -12.59 3.27
C PRO A 398 11.43 -12.31 3.87
N ILE A 399 10.82 -11.17 3.51
CA ILE A 399 9.49 -10.80 3.98
C ILE A 399 8.44 -11.42 3.07
N THR A 400 7.64 -12.30 3.64
CA THR A 400 6.49 -13.00 3.04
C THR A 400 5.28 -12.87 3.95
N LEU A 401 4.13 -13.39 3.56
CA LEU A 401 2.96 -13.44 4.45
C LEU A 401 3.24 -14.21 5.74
N GLU A 402 4.11 -15.22 5.69
CA GLU A 402 4.47 -16.05 6.85
C GLU A 402 5.48 -15.38 7.79
N THR A 403 6.30 -14.46 7.28
CA THR A 403 7.42 -13.87 8.02
C THR A 403 7.21 -12.38 8.35
N VAL A 404 6.22 -11.72 7.76
CA VAL A 404 5.97 -10.29 7.94
C VAL A 404 5.75 -9.90 9.40
N GLY A 405 5.00 -10.69 10.16
CA GLY A 405 4.76 -10.48 11.60
C GLY A 405 5.94 -10.88 12.50
N GLY A 406 7.00 -11.51 11.93
CA GLY A 406 8.08 -12.07 12.75
C GLY A 406 7.56 -13.13 13.71
N ASN A 407 8.17 -13.24 14.89
CA ASN A 407 7.62 -14.05 15.97
C ASN A 407 6.38 -13.35 16.50
N HIS A 408 5.27 -14.08 16.59
CA HIS A 408 3.99 -13.46 16.91
C HIS A 408 3.05 -14.41 17.64
N VAL A 409 2.03 -13.82 18.26
CA VAL A 409 0.92 -14.52 18.90
C VAL A 409 -0.39 -13.88 18.42
N ILE A 410 -1.38 -14.72 18.13
CA ILE A 410 -2.74 -14.30 17.84
C ILE A 410 -3.67 -14.90 18.89
N LEU A 411 -4.48 -14.04 19.53
CA LEU A 411 -5.48 -14.43 20.52
C LEU A 411 -6.88 -14.24 19.96
N ASP A 412 -7.70 -15.28 19.94
CA ASP A 412 -9.16 -15.13 19.87
C ASP A 412 -9.67 -14.65 21.23
N ILE A 413 -10.13 -13.41 21.28
CA ILE A 413 -10.69 -12.79 22.48
C ILE A 413 -12.22 -12.82 22.51
N GLY A 414 -12.81 -13.64 21.64
CA GLY A 414 -14.25 -13.85 21.56
C GLY A 414 -14.99 -12.84 20.69
N GLY A 415 -16.18 -13.21 20.25
CA GLY A 415 -17.06 -12.35 19.46
C GLY A 415 -16.52 -12.01 18.06
N GLY A 416 -15.70 -12.88 17.46
CA GLY A 416 -15.06 -12.64 16.16
C GLY A 416 -13.99 -11.54 16.22
N ARG A 417 -13.25 -11.47 17.31
CA ARG A 417 -12.21 -10.46 17.55
C ARG A 417 -10.90 -11.15 17.86
N PHE A 418 -9.83 -10.73 17.20
CA PHE A 418 -8.51 -11.35 17.30
C PHE A 418 -7.47 -10.28 17.61
N ALA A 419 -6.67 -10.50 18.64
CA ALA A 419 -5.59 -9.62 19.05
C ALA A 419 -4.26 -10.13 18.52
N PHE A 420 -3.54 -9.27 17.79
CA PHE A 420 -2.26 -9.54 17.14
C PHE A 420 -1.12 -8.90 17.91
N TYR A 421 -0.09 -9.69 18.18
CA TYR A 421 1.15 -9.26 18.84
C TYR A 421 2.30 -9.70 17.97
N ALA A 422 2.97 -8.77 17.29
CA ALA A 422 4.02 -9.10 16.33
C ALA A 422 5.40 -8.55 16.73
N HIS A 423 6.42 -9.03 16.03
CA HIS A 423 7.84 -8.67 16.17
C HIS A 423 8.47 -9.09 17.51
N LEU A 424 7.93 -10.14 18.13
CA LEU A 424 8.42 -10.66 19.41
C LEU A 424 9.83 -11.26 19.28
N GLN A 425 10.53 -11.42 20.42
CA GLN A 425 11.84 -12.08 20.47
C GLN A 425 11.72 -13.58 20.17
N PRO A 426 12.67 -14.18 19.43
CA PRO A 426 12.73 -15.61 19.24
C PRO A 426 12.94 -16.34 20.57
N GLY A 427 12.19 -17.41 20.81
CA GLY A 427 12.23 -18.22 22.03
C GLY A 427 11.63 -17.55 23.27
N SER A 428 11.00 -16.38 23.13
CA SER A 428 10.40 -15.65 24.26
C SER A 428 8.94 -15.98 24.50
N LEU A 429 8.26 -16.69 23.59
CA LEU A 429 6.85 -16.98 23.72
C LEU A 429 6.56 -17.81 24.98
N ARG A 430 5.54 -17.38 25.75
CA ARG A 430 5.10 -18.02 27.01
C ARG A 430 3.83 -18.83 26.81
N VAL A 431 3.34 -18.90 25.58
CA VAL A 431 2.09 -19.56 25.21
C VAL A 431 2.28 -20.34 23.91
N LYS A 432 1.41 -21.30 23.65
CA LYS A 432 1.36 -22.14 22.46
C LYS A 432 -0.06 -22.21 21.91
N LEU A 433 -0.21 -22.63 20.68
CA LEU A 433 -1.50 -22.88 20.03
C LEU A 433 -2.45 -23.68 20.94
N GLY A 434 -3.67 -23.16 21.11
CA GLY A 434 -4.73 -23.76 21.91
C GLY A 434 -4.70 -23.42 23.40
N ASP A 435 -3.67 -22.74 23.90
CA ASP A 435 -3.62 -22.31 25.31
C ASP A 435 -4.71 -21.28 25.59
N LYS A 436 -5.35 -21.42 26.77
CA LYS A 436 -6.24 -20.40 27.32
C LYS A 436 -5.41 -19.43 28.15
N VAL A 437 -5.51 -18.16 27.83
CA VAL A 437 -4.83 -17.08 28.54
C VAL A 437 -5.82 -16.24 29.32
N ARG A 438 -5.34 -15.63 30.41
CA ARG A 438 -6.08 -14.60 31.15
C ARG A 438 -5.56 -13.24 30.82
N ARG A 439 -6.43 -12.25 30.87
CA ARG A 439 -6.08 -10.83 30.77
C ARG A 439 -4.90 -10.51 31.71
N GLY A 440 -3.88 -9.81 31.20
CA GLY A 440 -2.67 -9.46 31.94
C GLY A 440 -1.64 -10.57 32.09
N GLN A 441 -1.86 -11.75 31.50
CA GLN A 441 -0.86 -12.82 31.42
C GLN A 441 0.22 -12.44 30.42
N VAL A 442 1.50 -12.65 30.77
CA VAL A 442 2.63 -12.47 29.84
C VAL A 442 2.56 -13.53 28.74
N ILE A 443 2.65 -13.09 27.48
CA ILE A 443 2.59 -13.96 26.30
C ILE A 443 3.90 -14.03 25.53
N GLY A 444 4.81 -13.08 25.70
CA GLY A 444 6.12 -13.02 25.07
C GLY A 444 6.86 -11.74 25.43
N LEU A 445 8.01 -11.52 24.80
CA LEU A 445 8.83 -10.33 25.00
C LEU A 445 8.95 -9.54 23.69
N VAL A 446 8.94 -8.21 23.77
CA VAL A 446 9.15 -7.30 22.65
C VAL A 446 10.51 -7.54 22.03
N GLY A 447 10.57 -7.69 20.72
CA GLY A 447 11.77 -7.94 19.92
C GLY A 447 11.82 -7.12 18.63
N ASN A 448 12.58 -7.61 17.64
CA ASN A 448 12.80 -6.97 16.36
C ASN A 448 12.82 -8.00 15.21
N SER A 449 11.86 -8.91 15.17
CA SER A 449 11.79 -9.96 14.14
C SER A 449 10.79 -9.60 13.02
N GLY A 450 10.95 -10.20 11.83
CA GLY A 450 10.05 -9.99 10.69
C GLY A 450 10.22 -8.63 10.01
N ASN A 451 9.13 -7.98 9.58
CA ASN A 451 9.19 -6.66 8.93
C ASN A 451 9.26 -5.52 9.96
N SER A 452 10.33 -5.49 10.72
CA SER A 452 10.60 -4.51 11.77
C SER A 452 11.95 -3.83 11.56
N THR A 453 12.06 -2.54 11.84
CA THR A 453 13.28 -1.74 11.70
C THR A 453 14.01 -1.50 13.02
N GLU A 454 13.29 -1.56 14.13
CA GLU A 454 13.84 -1.45 15.49
C GLU A 454 12.89 -2.16 16.48
N PRO A 455 13.36 -2.50 17.69
CA PRO A 455 12.53 -3.15 18.68
C PRO A 455 11.26 -2.38 19.03
N HIS A 456 10.10 -2.99 18.78
CA HIS A 456 8.77 -2.45 19.12
C HIS A 456 7.75 -3.60 19.19
N LEU A 457 6.59 -3.32 19.76
CA LEU A 457 5.43 -4.21 19.67
C LEU A 457 4.47 -3.66 18.62
N HIS A 458 4.30 -4.35 17.50
CA HIS A 458 3.16 -4.10 16.63
C HIS A 458 1.91 -4.76 17.20
N PHE A 459 0.85 -3.99 17.40
CA PHE A 459 -0.39 -4.48 17.98
C PHE A 459 -1.61 -3.95 17.24
N HIS A 460 -2.57 -4.84 16.95
CA HIS A 460 -3.89 -4.46 16.44
C HIS A 460 -4.96 -5.48 16.81
N ILE A 461 -6.23 -5.10 16.61
CA ILE A 461 -7.40 -5.99 16.71
C ILE A 461 -8.00 -6.16 15.32
N GLY A 462 -8.23 -7.40 14.90
CA GLY A 462 -8.88 -7.75 13.63
C GLY A 462 -10.17 -8.56 13.84
N ASN A 463 -10.97 -8.69 12.78
CA ASN A 463 -12.21 -9.49 12.78
C ASN A 463 -12.01 -10.96 12.37
N SER A 464 -10.79 -11.36 12.11
CA SER A 464 -10.39 -12.76 11.84
C SER A 464 -8.94 -13.00 12.28
N SER A 465 -8.49 -14.25 12.29
CA SER A 465 -7.13 -14.63 12.65
C SER A 465 -6.08 -14.35 11.56
N SER A 466 -6.47 -13.81 10.38
CA SER A 466 -5.53 -13.48 9.32
C SER A 466 -4.76 -12.20 9.63
N PRO A 467 -3.41 -12.21 9.72
CA PRO A 467 -2.62 -11.03 10.09
C PRO A 467 -2.82 -9.82 9.17
N LEU A 468 -3.00 -10.06 7.87
CA LEU A 468 -3.14 -9.01 6.85
C LEU A 468 -4.47 -9.07 6.08
N GLY A 469 -5.21 -10.19 6.16
CA GLY A 469 -6.49 -10.38 5.47
C GLY A 469 -7.71 -10.11 6.34
N ALA A 470 -7.52 -9.75 7.62
CA ALA A 470 -8.59 -9.29 8.49
C ALA A 470 -8.98 -7.83 8.20
N GLU A 471 -10.17 -7.42 8.64
CA GLU A 471 -10.50 -6.01 8.79
C GLU A 471 -10.15 -5.52 10.19
N GLY A 472 -9.35 -4.46 10.29
CA GLY A 472 -8.96 -3.86 11.56
C GLY A 472 -10.14 -3.23 12.28
N LEU A 473 -10.33 -3.58 13.54
CA LEU A 473 -11.40 -3.10 14.41
C LEU A 473 -10.87 -2.03 15.38
N PRO A 474 -11.64 -0.96 15.64
CA PRO A 474 -11.26 0.00 16.67
C PRO A 474 -11.36 -0.65 18.05
N TYR A 475 -10.41 -0.33 18.92
CA TYR A 475 -10.39 -0.77 20.30
C TYR A 475 -10.22 0.42 21.24
N SER A 476 -10.44 0.20 22.51
CA SER A 476 -10.22 1.20 23.55
C SER A 476 -9.48 0.57 24.73
N LEU A 477 -8.49 1.31 25.26
CA LEU A 477 -7.85 1.02 26.52
C LEU A 477 -8.70 1.55 27.68
N ALA A 478 -8.73 0.85 28.81
CA ALA A 478 -9.49 1.27 29.97
C ALA A 478 -9.04 2.66 30.47
N SER A 479 -7.72 2.89 30.55
CA SER A 479 -7.13 4.21 30.76
C SER A 479 -5.65 4.23 30.35
N PHE A 480 -5.17 5.42 30.01
CA PHE A 480 -3.76 5.76 29.80
C PHE A 480 -3.58 7.27 30.07
N GLU A 481 -2.35 7.69 30.28
CA GLU A 481 -2.00 9.10 30.45
C GLU A 481 -1.20 9.55 29.21
N VAL A 482 -1.62 10.62 28.56
CA VAL A 482 -0.82 11.30 27.54
C VAL A 482 0.16 12.23 28.25
N VAL A 483 1.45 12.03 28.00
CA VAL A 483 2.56 12.77 28.65
C VAL A 483 3.42 13.55 27.67
N GLY A 484 3.11 13.44 26.37
CA GLY A 484 3.84 14.14 25.31
C GLY A 484 3.43 13.72 23.93
N HIS A 485 4.09 14.31 22.95
CA HIS A 485 3.91 14.00 21.52
C HIS A 485 5.24 13.76 20.84
N GLY A 486 5.21 12.93 19.79
CA GLY A 486 6.37 12.59 18.97
C GLY A 486 6.24 13.05 17.52
N GLU A 487 7.34 12.95 16.80
CA GLU A 487 7.39 13.03 15.35
C GLU A 487 8.31 11.91 14.83
N GLY A 488 7.75 11.02 14.02
CA GLY A 488 8.44 9.78 13.66
C GLY A 488 8.69 8.91 14.89
N LEU A 489 9.96 8.49 15.11
CA LEU A 489 10.36 7.64 16.25
C LEU A 489 11.04 8.44 17.38
N LYS A 490 10.75 9.72 17.52
CA LYS A 490 11.33 10.59 18.56
C LYS A 490 10.26 11.41 19.22
N ALA A 491 10.35 11.60 20.53
CA ALA A 491 9.55 12.62 21.19
C ALA A 491 10.04 14.02 20.82
N THR A 492 9.10 14.87 20.41
CA THR A 492 9.36 16.30 20.21
C THR A 492 9.01 17.12 21.46
N GLU A 493 8.08 16.61 22.26
CA GLU A 493 7.64 17.25 23.50
C GLU A 493 7.29 16.19 24.55
N MET A 494 8.04 16.15 25.65
CA MET A 494 7.83 15.25 26.80
C MET A 494 7.33 15.97 28.05
N LYS A 495 7.05 17.28 27.97
CA LYS A 495 6.72 18.15 29.13
C LYS A 495 5.39 18.87 28.92
N GLY A 496 4.37 18.15 28.53
CA GLY A 496 3.01 18.64 28.53
C GLY A 496 2.32 18.43 29.89
N PRO A 497 1.12 19.01 30.11
CA PRO A 497 0.26 18.56 31.20
C PRO A 497 -0.09 17.10 30.97
N VAL A 498 -0.07 16.30 32.05
CA VAL A 498 -0.50 14.89 31.99
C VAL A 498 -2.02 14.87 31.80
N GLU A 499 -2.47 14.25 30.71
CA GLU A 499 -3.88 14.12 30.39
C GLU A 499 -4.34 12.65 30.55
N LEU A 500 -5.30 12.43 31.45
CA LEU A 500 -5.87 11.09 31.69
C LEU A 500 -7.00 10.81 30.70
N HIS A 501 -6.79 9.83 29.84
CA HIS A 501 -7.78 9.32 28.89
C HIS A 501 -8.41 8.02 29.40
N LYS A 502 -9.72 7.85 29.19
CA LYS A 502 -10.47 6.64 29.59
C LYS A 502 -11.36 6.15 28.46
N ASN A 503 -11.32 4.82 28.22
CA ASN A 503 -12.08 4.16 27.16
C ASN A 503 -11.79 4.76 25.77
N GLU A 504 -10.54 5.07 25.53
CA GLU A 504 -10.05 5.69 24.30
C GLU A 504 -8.90 4.85 23.70
N ILE A 505 -8.60 5.09 22.42
CA ILE A 505 -7.42 4.58 21.76
C ILE A 505 -6.40 5.73 21.64
N PRO A 506 -5.11 5.52 21.95
CA PRO A 506 -4.08 6.51 21.68
C PRO A 506 -3.97 6.84 20.19
N MET A 507 -3.79 8.11 19.86
CA MET A 507 -3.61 8.60 18.51
C MET A 507 -2.15 8.49 18.07
N GLU A 508 -1.94 8.57 16.76
CA GLU A 508 -0.59 8.58 16.19
C GLU A 508 0.29 9.65 16.83
N ASN A 509 1.50 9.24 17.23
CA ASN A 509 2.53 10.09 17.84
C ASN A 509 2.23 10.57 19.27
N GLU A 510 1.21 10.10 19.94
CA GLU A 510 1.08 10.33 21.38
C GLU A 510 2.10 9.49 22.15
N VAL A 511 2.73 10.12 23.15
CA VAL A 511 3.57 9.44 24.15
C VAL A 511 2.73 9.23 25.40
N VAL A 512 2.60 7.97 25.80
CA VAL A 512 1.66 7.60 26.86
C VAL A 512 2.31 6.76 27.97
N ASN A 513 1.76 6.90 29.18
CA ASN A 513 1.99 5.97 30.26
C ASN A 513 0.86 4.94 30.28
N LEU A 514 1.23 3.67 30.26
CA LEU A 514 0.30 2.54 30.28
C LEU A 514 0.25 1.92 31.68
N SER A 515 -0.86 2.14 32.37
CA SER A 515 -1.07 1.62 33.74
C SER A 515 -1.46 0.15 33.75
N ASP A 516 -1.20 -0.52 34.89
CA ASP A 516 -1.67 -1.88 35.17
C ASP A 516 -3.16 -1.82 35.58
N ASN A 517 -4.06 -1.70 34.61
CA ASN A 517 -5.50 -1.79 34.86
C ASN A 517 -5.90 -3.27 34.97
N ARG A 518 -5.75 -3.82 36.17
CA ARG A 518 -6.24 -5.18 36.53
C ARG A 518 -7.75 -5.28 36.51
#